data_a5ec94fd0f8acbfabbf35547510c3b36
#
_entry.id   a5ec94fd0f8acbfabbf35547510c3b36
#
_cell.length_a   1.000
_cell.length_b   1.000
_cell.length_c   1.000
_cell.angle_alpha   90.00
_cell.angle_beta   90.00
_cell.angle_gamma   90.00
#
_symmetry.space_group_name_H-M   'P 1'
#
loop_
_entity.id
_entity.type
_entity.pdbx_description
1 polymer ?
#
loop_
_entity_poly.entity_id
_entity_poly.type
_entity_poly.pdbx_seq_one_letter_code
_entity_poly.pdbx_strand_id
1 'polypeptide(L)'
;MITYFTKTSIGYSHIKKNKCCQDYSACYHDEERTIITACDGHGGDIYVRSHLGSKFASNAVVSVLQELERSDFYKYSRTDICNKLRLKILCEWNAMVEKHLAEKYLSKREVLHLSEDRLFKLKQNPEKAYGTTLNAAMIFGNKLVCVSIGDGGVILVRKGEIALALPDDEETVANTTYSMCQEDAYEHLKIEIYDFSDLDGVVVCTDGLINPYQSMGNFRDKFIKPICLKIQDGKQIEIDEFIVSVGEKIGIGDDVTFGIAMKTGISLRSYRK
;
A
#
# COMPACT_ATOMS: atom_id res chain seq x y z
N MET A 1 -5.82 7.18 21.69
CA MET A 1 -4.82 6.11 21.43
C MET A 1 -5.18 5.46 20.10
N ILE A 2 -4.19 5.06 19.31
CA ILE A 2 -4.38 4.35 18.03
C ILE A 2 -3.91 2.91 18.20
N THR A 3 -4.73 1.96 17.76
CA THR A 3 -4.33 0.57 17.55
C THR A 3 -4.04 0.38 16.08
N TYR A 4 -2.94 -0.28 15.74
CA TYR A 4 -2.49 -0.48 14.37
C TYR A 4 -2.00 -1.91 14.16
N PHE A 5 -2.08 -2.34 12.89
CA PHE A 5 -1.66 -3.68 12.48
C PHE A 5 -1.36 -3.70 11.00
N THR A 6 -0.37 -4.47 10.56
CA THR A 6 -0.10 -4.75 9.14
C THR A 6 0.17 -6.23 8.96
N LYS A 7 -0.22 -6.77 7.81
CA LYS A 7 0.01 -8.17 7.45
C LYS A 7 0.15 -8.32 5.93
N THR A 8 1.11 -9.15 5.55
CA THR A 8 1.28 -9.67 4.19
C THR A 8 1.17 -11.19 4.23
N SER A 9 0.42 -11.76 3.31
CA SER A 9 0.28 -13.20 3.10
C SER A 9 0.55 -13.54 1.64
N ILE A 10 1.42 -14.53 1.41
CA ILE A 10 1.71 -15.01 0.05
C ILE A 10 0.49 -15.69 -0.55
N GLY A 11 0.21 -15.40 -1.80
CA GLY A 11 -0.90 -15.97 -2.56
C GLY A 11 -0.68 -17.43 -2.94
N TYR A 12 -1.78 -18.19 -3.00
CA TYR A 12 -1.73 -19.60 -3.36
C TYR A 12 -1.09 -19.85 -4.75
N SER A 13 -1.33 -18.97 -5.72
CA SER A 13 -0.73 -19.06 -7.05
C SER A 13 0.79 -18.91 -7.02
N HIS A 14 1.33 -18.07 -6.14
CA HIS A 14 2.76 -17.88 -5.93
C HIS A 14 3.39 -19.10 -5.25
N ILE A 15 2.74 -19.65 -4.22
CA ILE A 15 3.18 -20.88 -3.55
C ILE A 15 3.26 -22.02 -4.57
N LYS A 16 2.20 -22.23 -5.38
CA LYS A 16 2.14 -23.29 -6.38
C LYS A 16 3.22 -23.16 -7.47
N LYS A 17 3.58 -21.93 -7.84
CA LYS A 17 4.62 -21.62 -8.84
C LYS A 17 6.02 -21.47 -8.24
N ASN A 18 6.19 -21.69 -6.93
CA ASN A 18 7.43 -21.49 -6.18
C ASN A 18 8.02 -20.07 -6.38
N LYS A 19 7.14 -19.07 -6.45
CA LYS A 19 7.50 -17.64 -6.48
C LYS A 19 7.56 -17.08 -5.06
N CYS A 20 8.40 -16.07 -4.84
CA CYS A 20 8.38 -15.31 -3.59
C CYS A 20 7.15 -14.42 -3.53
N CYS A 21 6.75 -14.02 -2.33
CA CYS A 21 5.79 -12.94 -2.14
C CYS A 21 6.35 -11.65 -2.73
N GLN A 22 5.57 -10.97 -3.56
CA GLN A 22 5.94 -9.72 -4.21
C GLN A 22 5.39 -8.50 -3.45
N ASP A 23 4.42 -8.71 -2.58
CA ASP A 23 3.85 -7.70 -1.70
C ASP A 23 4.74 -7.39 -0.50
N TYR A 24 4.56 -6.20 0.04
CA TYR A 24 5.21 -5.79 1.28
C TYR A 24 4.32 -4.83 2.08
N SER A 25 4.34 -4.99 3.41
CA SER A 25 3.74 -4.04 4.35
C SER A 25 4.71 -3.66 5.46
N ALA A 26 4.58 -2.45 5.96
CA ALA A 26 5.27 -1.98 7.15
C ALA A 26 4.35 -1.11 8.00
N CYS A 27 4.68 -1.01 9.29
CA CYS A 27 4.12 -0.01 10.17
C CYS A 27 5.23 0.68 10.94
N TYR A 28 4.99 1.97 11.23
CA TYR A 28 5.80 2.76 12.14
C TYR A 28 4.88 3.46 13.14
N HIS A 29 5.29 3.51 14.40
CA HIS A 29 4.53 4.18 15.44
C HIS A 29 5.47 4.83 16.43
N ASP A 30 5.20 6.10 16.76
CA ASP A 30 5.81 6.85 17.85
C ASP A 30 4.72 7.57 18.67
N GLU A 31 5.11 8.46 19.56
CA GLU A 31 4.18 9.21 20.43
C GLU A 31 3.23 10.12 19.64
N GLU A 32 3.60 10.55 18.43
CA GLU A 32 2.88 11.54 17.64
C GLU A 32 2.18 10.96 16.43
N ARG A 33 2.73 9.90 15.81
CA ARG A 33 2.29 9.41 14.51
C ARG A 33 2.19 7.90 14.42
N THR A 34 1.30 7.46 13.56
CA THR A 34 1.18 6.06 13.14
C THR A 34 1.18 6.02 11.62
N ILE A 35 2.11 5.27 11.01
CA ILE A 35 2.22 5.09 9.56
C ILE A 35 1.98 3.61 9.26
N ILE A 36 1.15 3.34 8.25
CA ILE A 36 0.89 1.99 7.74
C ILE A 36 1.04 1.99 6.22
N THR A 37 1.55 0.89 5.65
CA THR A 37 1.78 0.74 4.21
C THR A 37 1.30 -0.60 3.69
N ALA A 38 0.92 -0.65 2.42
CA ALA A 38 0.66 -1.85 1.64
C ALA A 38 1.11 -1.60 0.19
N CYS A 39 2.06 -2.39 -0.29
CA CYS A 39 2.67 -2.25 -1.61
C CYS A 39 2.61 -3.58 -2.33
N ASP A 40 2.16 -3.59 -3.59
CA ASP A 40 2.11 -4.74 -4.46
C ASP A 40 3.24 -4.67 -5.51
N GLY A 41 4.08 -5.68 -5.54
CA GLY A 41 5.14 -5.81 -6.54
C GLY A 41 4.61 -6.51 -7.80
N HIS A 42 4.67 -5.84 -8.95
CA HIS A 42 4.10 -6.34 -10.20
C HIS A 42 4.56 -7.76 -10.59
N GLY A 43 3.61 -8.59 -11.03
CA GLY A 43 3.82 -9.99 -11.41
C GLY A 43 4.34 -10.24 -12.83
N GLY A 44 4.45 -9.21 -13.68
CA GLY A 44 4.88 -9.35 -15.08
C GLY A 44 6.37 -9.73 -15.21
N ASP A 45 6.73 -10.39 -16.32
CA ASP A 45 8.05 -10.99 -16.53
C ASP A 45 9.24 -10.04 -16.38
N ILE A 46 9.07 -8.75 -16.71
CA ILE A 46 10.15 -7.75 -16.62
C ILE A 46 10.42 -7.30 -15.19
N TYR A 47 9.46 -7.47 -14.28
CA TYR A 47 9.51 -7.00 -12.90
C TYR A 47 10.22 -8.00 -11.97
N VAL A 48 11.41 -8.43 -12.38
CA VAL A 48 12.16 -9.52 -11.73
C VAL A 48 12.60 -9.24 -10.29
N ARG A 49 12.48 -7.99 -9.84
CA ARG A 49 12.80 -7.52 -8.49
C ARG A 49 11.65 -6.74 -7.83
N SER A 50 10.42 -6.99 -8.27
CA SER A 50 9.24 -6.28 -7.73
C SER A 50 9.08 -6.46 -6.22
N HIS A 51 9.44 -7.63 -5.67
CA HIS A 51 9.49 -7.87 -4.21
C HIS A 51 10.45 -6.94 -3.45
N LEU A 52 11.51 -6.44 -4.11
CA LEU A 52 12.37 -5.39 -3.55
C LEU A 52 11.76 -4.01 -3.81
N GLY A 53 11.13 -3.83 -4.97
CA GLY A 53 10.42 -2.59 -5.32
C GLY A 53 9.35 -2.23 -4.30
N SER A 54 8.48 -3.18 -3.93
CA SER A 54 7.45 -3.00 -2.90
C SER A 54 8.03 -2.70 -1.52
N LYS A 55 9.12 -3.38 -1.14
CA LYS A 55 9.85 -3.09 0.09
C LYS A 55 10.46 -1.67 0.09
N PHE A 56 11.08 -1.27 -1.02
CA PHE A 56 11.67 0.07 -1.15
C PHE A 56 10.59 1.16 -1.15
N ALA A 57 9.43 0.94 -1.80
CA ALA A 57 8.32 1.89 -1.78
C ALA A 57 7.76 2.10 -0.36
N SER A 58 7.58 1.02 0.37
CA SER A 58 7.16 1.07 1.78
C SER A 58 8.18 1.82 2.64
N ASN A 59 9.47 1.52 2.51
CA ASN A 59 10.53 2.18 3.29
C ASN A 59 10.66 3.67 2.92
N ALA A 60 10.59 4.01 1.63
CA ALA A 60 10.67 5.39 1.15
C ALA A 60 9.54 6.26 1.71
N VAL A 61 8.27 5.79 1.63
CA VAL A 61 7.14 6.55 2.15
C VAL A 61 7.21 6.70 3.67
N VAL A 62 7.62 5.65 4.40
CA VAL A 62 7.79 5.72 5.87
C VAL A 62 8.86 6.76 6.23
N SER A 63 10.04 6.70 5.59
CA SER A 63 11.13 7.65 5.82
C SER A 63 10.68 9.09 5.59
N VAL A 64 10.04 9.35 4.46
CA VAL A 64 9.59 10.72 4.09
C VAL A 64 8.48 11.23 5.01
N LEU A 65 7.52 10.39 5.39
CA LEU A 65 6.43 10.80 6.28
C LEU A 65 6.92 11.04 7.73
N GLN A 66 7.98 10.37 8.16
CA GLN A 66 8.63 10.64 9.45
C GLN A 66 9.24 12.03 9.54
N GLU A 67 9.71 12.60 8.42
CA GLU A 67 10.29 13.95 8.37
C GLU A 67 9.25 15.08 8.43
N LEU A 68 7.96 14.77 8.24
CA LEU A 68 6.90 15.79 8.27
C LEU A 68 6.70 16.30 9.70
N GLU A 69 6.76 17.63 9.88
CA GLU A 69 6.55 18.28 11.16
C GLU A 69 5.13 18.84 11.30
N ARG A 70 4.61 18.95 12.53
CA ARG A 70 3.31 19.62 12.78
C ARG A 70 3.29 21.05 12.26
N SER A 71 4.44 21.74 12.34
CA SER A 71 4.60 23.11 11.85
C SER A 71 4.38 23.25 10.34
N ASP A 72 4.62 22.18 9.57
CA ASP A 72 4.43 22.20 8.11
C ASP A 72 2.98 22.43 7.72
N PHE A 73 2.02 21.88 8.48
CA PHE A 73 0.57 22.08 8.25
C PHE A 73 0.09 23.51 8.49
N TYR A 74 0.90 24.36 9.12
CA TYR A 74 0.60 25.76 9.33
C TYR A 74 1.44 26.69 8.46
N LYS A 75 2.64 26.27 8.05
CA LYS A 75 3.57 27.06 7.24
C LYS A 75 3.29 26.98 5.74
N TYR A 76 2.76 25.84 5.28
CA TYR A 76 2.61 25.56 3.86
C TYR A 76 1.13 25.28 3.52
N SER A 77 0.75 25.56 2.28
CA SER A 77 -0.55 25.15 1.76
C SER A 77 -0.61 23.63 1.67
N ARG A 78 -1.84 23.07 1.68
CA ARG A 78 -2.07 21.63 1.48
C ARG A 78 -1.43 21.15 0.18
N THR A 79 -1.59 21.92 -0.90
CA THR A 79 -1.03 21.61 -2.22
C THR A 79 0.49 21.54 -2.17
N ASP A 80 1.14 22.51 -1.50
CA ASP A 80 2.61 22.51 -1.39
C ASP A 80 3.13 21.32 -0.61
N ILE A 81 2.45 20.95 0.50
CA ILE A 81 2.80 19.75 1.27
C ILE A 81 2.68 18.50 0.38
N CYS A 82 1.55 18.33 -0.32
CA CYS A 82 1.33 17.18 -1.19
C CYS A 82 2.37 17.08 -2.30
N ASN A 83 2.69 18.20 -2.97
CA ASN A 83 3.70 18.24 -4.03
C ASN A 83 5.11 17.91 -3.50
N LYS A 84 5.47 18.47 -2.34
CA LYS A 84 6.75 18.18 -1.68
C LYS A 84 6.87 16.70 -1.29
N LEU A 85 5.82 16.13 -0.71
CA LEU A 85 5.80 14.72 -0.32
C LEU A 85 5.90 13.81 -1.56
N ARG A 86 5.13 14.09 -2.62
CA ARG A 86 5.16 13.34 -3.88
C ARG A 86 6.58 13.27 -4.44
N LEU A 87 7.23 14.42 -4.57
CA LEU A 87 8.61 14.49 -5.06
C LEU A 87 9.58 13.71 -4.17
N LYS A 88 9.52 13.94 -2.86
CA LYS A 88 10.43 13.27 -1.91
C LYS A 88 10.27 11.74 -1.91
N ILE A 89 9.04 11.23 -1.94
CA ILE A 89 8.77 9.79 -1.96
C ILE A 89 9.38 9.14 -3.21
N LEU A 90 9.17 9.75 -4.38
CA LEU A 90 9.73 9.24 -5.63
C LEU A 90 11.26 9.33 -5.65
N CYS A 91 11.85 10.44 -5.20
CA CYS A 91 13.30 10.57 -5.09
C CYS A 91 13.92 9.52 -4.16
N GLU A 92 13.31 9.29 -2.99
CA GLU A 92 13.80 8.32 -2.02
C GLU A 92 13.71 6.87 -2.55
N TRP A 93 12.58 6.52 -3.19
CA TRP A 93 12.43 5.22 -3.84
C TRP A 93 13.46 5.01 -4.95
N ASN A 94 13.64 5.99 -5.84
CA ASN A 94 14.64 5.95 -6.91
C ASN A 94 16.05 5.79 -6.36
N ALA A 95 16.42 6.54 -5.31
CA ALA A 95 17.72 6.44 -4.68
C ALA A 95 17.99 5.03 -4.11
N MET A 96 16.99 4.39 -3.50
CA MET A 96 17.10 3.00 -3.03
C MET A 96 17.29 2.01 -4.18
N VAL A 97 16.56 2.17 -5.29
CA VAL A 97 16.67 1.33 -6.49
C VAL A 97 18.03 1.51 -7.15
N GLU A 98 18.47 2.75 -7.36
CA GLU A 98 19.77 3.07 -7.96
C GLU A 98 20.93 2.49 -7.12
N LYS A 99 20.89 2.70 -5.80
CA LYS A 99 21.88 2.13 -4.89
C LYS A 99 21.93 0.61 -5.02
N HIS A 100 20.79 -0.08 -5.01
CA HIS A 100 20.74 -1.52 -5.13
C HIS A 100 21.24 -2.00 -6.51
N LEU A 101 20.92 -1.29 -7.60
CA LEU A 101 21.44 -1.59 -8.94
C LEU A 101 22.96 -1.39 -9.04
N ALA A 102 23.50 -0.35 -8.39
CA ALA A 102 24.94 -0.10 -8.34
C ALA A 102 25.69 -1.19 -7.57
N GLU A 103 25.12 -1.65 -6.45
CA GLU A 103 25.70 -2.73 -5.64
C GLU A 103 25.53 -4.12 -6.30
N LYS A 104 24.37 -4.35 -6.93
CA LYS A 104 24.00 -5.64 -7.51
C LYS A 104 23.19 -5.44 -8.78
N TYR A 105 23.88 -5.27 -9.92
CA TYR A 105 23.21 -5.18 -11.21
C TYR A 105 22.44 -6.47 -11.56
N LEU A 106 21.49 -6.37 -12.51
CA LEU A 106 20.66 -7.49 -12.98
C LEU A 106 21.54 -8.64 -13.47
N SER A 107 21.40 -9.80 -12.86
CA SER A 107 22.17 -11.00 -13.23
C SER A 107 21.57 -11.70 -14.45
N LYS A 108 22.39 -12.42 -15.21
CA LYS A 108 21.92 -13.23 -16.33
C LYS A 108 20.81 -14.21 -15.93
N ARG A 109 20.88 -14.76 -14.71
CA ARG A 109 19.88 -15.72 -14.21
C ARG A 109 18.50 -15.09 -14.01
N GLU A 110 18.45 -13.85 -13.51
CA GLU A 110 17.20 -13.12 -13.27
C GLU A 110 16.46 -12.81 -14.57
N VAL A 111 17.18 -12.58 -15.67
CA VAL A 111 16.62 -12.13 -16.95
C VAL A 111 16.63 -13.20 -18.05
N LEU A 112 17.02 -14.43 -17.74
CA LEU A 112 17.19 -15.52 -18.72
C LEU A 112 15.89 -15.86 -19.49
N HIS A 113 14.74 -15.65 -18.85
CA HIS A 113 13.42 -15.97 -19.41
C HIS A 113 12.85 -14.85 -20.31
N LEU A 114 13.51 -13.70 -20.36
CA LEU A 114 13.04 -12.57 -21.17
C LEU A 114 13.41 -12.75 -22.64
N SER A 115 12.49 -12.33 -23.54
CA SER A 115 12.84 -12.16 -24.95
C SER A 115 13.90 -11.07 -25.13
N GLU A 116 14.58 -11.09 -26.29
CA GLU A 116 15.62 -10.10 -26.61
C GLU A 116 15.09 -8.66 -26.53
N ASP A 117 13.88 -8.40 -27.05
CA ASP A 117 13.24 -7.10 -27.02
C ASP A 117 12.95 -6.62 -25.59
N ARG A 118 12.42 -7.51 -24.72
CA ARG A 118 12.16 -7.20 -23.32
C ARG A 118 13.44 -6.96 -22.55
N LEU A 119 14.47 -7.79 -22.80
CA LEU A 119 15.77 -7.62 -22.19
C LEU A 119 16.42 -6.30 -22.63
N PHE A 120 16.32 -5.93 -23.90
CA PHE A 120 16.83 -4.67 -24.40
C PHE A 120 16.14 -3.47 -23.69
N LYS A 121 14.80 -3.47 -23.62
CA LYS A 121 14.04 -2.43 -22.92
C LYS A 121 14.38 -2.34 -21.44
N LEU A 122 14.55 -3.48 -20.76
CA LEU A 122 14.92 -3.52 -19.35
C LEU A 122 16.36 -3.03 -19.12
N LYS A 123 17.28 -3.23 -20.05
CA LYS A 123 18.64 -2.69 -19.95
C LYS A 123 18.68 -1.15 -20.14
N GLN A 124 17.75 -0.60 -20.90
CA GLN A 124 17.63 0.86 -21.04
C GLN A 124 17.06 1.52 -19.79
N ASN A 125 16.14 0.83 -19.12
CA ASN A 125 15.44 1.31 -17.92
C ASN A 125 15.43 0.21 -16.85
N PRO A 126 16.58 -0.06 -16.19
CA PRO A 126 16.72 -1.18 -15.26
C PRO A 126 15.89 -1.03 -13.98
N GLU A 127 15.46 0.17 -13.63
CA GLU A 127 14.52 0.48 -12.54
C GLU A 127 13.15 -0.18 -12.75
N LYS A 128 12.74 -0.46 -13.99
CA LYS A 128 11.51 -1.20 -14.29
C LYS A 128 11.48 -2.59 -13.66
N ALA A 129 12.64 -3.21 -13.39
CA ALA A 129 12.71 -4.47 -12.67
C ALA A 129 12.03 -4.42 -11.29
N TYR A 130 11.91 -3.22 -10.70
CA TYR A 130 11.38 -2.98 -9.34
C TYR A 130 9.93 -2.46 -9.34
N GLY A 131 9.17 -2.64 -10.42
CA GLY A 131 7.81 -2.14 -10.54
C GLY A 131 6.92 -2.55 -9.38
N THR A 132 6.20 -1.57 -8.82
CA THR A 132 5.36 -1.74 -7.63
C THR A 132 4.31 -0.64 -7.53
N THR A 133 3.20 -0.95 -6.87
CA THR A 133 2.24 0.03 -6.34
C THR A 133 2.69 0.57 -4.99
N LEU A 134 2.00 1.58 -4.46
CA LEU A 134 2.19 2.09 -3.11
C LEU A 134 0.86 2.58 -2.56
N ASN A 135 0.43 2.04 -1.42
CA ASN A 135 -0.66 2.57 -0.61
C ASN A 135 -0.15 2.81 0.81
N ALA A 136 -0.29 4.04 1.31
CA ALA A 136 0.16 4.39 2.64
C ALA A 136 -0.78 5.39 3.31
N ALA A 137 -0.82 5.35 4.64
CA ALA A 137 -1.54 6.32 5.44
C ALA A 137 -0.73 6.68 6.70
N MET A 138 -0.71 7.97 7.05
CA MET A 138 -0.15 8.46 8.29
C MET A 138 -1.20 9.22 9.10
N ILE A 139 -1.47 8.76 10.31
CA ILE A 139 -2.19 9.54 11.32
C ILE A 139 -1.15 10.35 12.09
N PHE A 140 -1.29 11.67 12.12
CA PHE A 140 -0.42 12.59 12.81
C PHE A 140 -1.25 13.66 13.55
N GLY A 141 -1.44 13.46 14.85
CA GLY A 141 -2.39 14.25 15.64
C GLY A 141 -3.82 14.12 15.09
N ASN A 142 -4.42 15.22 14.64
CA ASN A 142 -5.74 15.26 14.01
C ASN A 142 -5.68 15.23 12.45
N LYS A 143 -4.52 15.02 11.87
CA LYS A 143 -4.36 14.92 10.42
C LYS A 143 -4.18 13.48 9.98
N LEU A 144 -4.73 13.17 8.82
CA LEU A 144 -4.53 11.91 8.11
C LEU A 144 -3.97 12.23 6.72
N VAL A 145 -2.74 11.81 6.47
CA VAL A 145 -2.11 11.89 5.15
C VAL A 145 -2.29 10.55 4.45
N CYS A 146 -2.92 10.56 3.28
CA CYS A 146 -3.15 9.39 2.43
C CYS A 146 -2.28 9.49 1.18
N VAL A 147 -1.63 8.39 0.79
CA VAL A 147 -0.73 8.27 -0.37
C VAL A 147 -1.12 7.04 -1.17
N SER A 148 -1.28 7.16 -2.49
CA SER A 148 -1.62 6.02 -3.36
C SER A 148 -1.07 6.19 -4.77
N ILE A 149 -0.51 5.11 -5.33
CA ILE A 149 -0.29 4.89 -6.76
C ILE A 149 -0.54 3.41 -7.07
N GLY A 150 -1.33 3.14 -8.10
CA GLY A 150 -1.73 1.80 -8.52
C GLY A 150 -3.16 1.47 -8.15
N ASP A 151 -3.52 0.19 -8.16
CA ASP A 151 -4.88 -0.38 -8.12
C ASP A 151 -5.33 -0.91 -6.74
N GLY A 152 -4.52 -0.74 -5.74
CA GLY A 152 -4.93 -0.98 -4.35
C GLY A 152 -5.79 0.16 -3.78
N GLY A 153 -5.81 0.33 -2.45
CA GLY A 153 -6.63 1.38 -1.86
C GLY A 153 -6.20 1.88 -0.50
N VAL A 154 -6.47 3.17 -0.29
CA VAL A 154 -6.51 3.81 1.03
C VAL A 154 -7.97 4.08 1.37
N ILE A 155 -8.45 3.47 2.45
CA ILE A 155 -9.88 3.39 2.78
C ILE A 155 -10.12 4.08 4.11
N LEU A 156 -10.93 5.14 4.09
CA LEU A 156 -11.41 5.83 5.27
C LEU A 156 -12.52 5.02 5.94
N VAL A 157 -12.45 4.89 7.25
CA VAL A 157 -13.48 4.21 8.06
C VAL A 157 -14.14 5.21 8.98
N ARG A 158 -15.48 5.33 8.89
CA ARG A 158 -16.30 6.24 9.70
C ARG A 158 -17.61 5.56 10.12
N LYS A 159 -17.81 5.32 11.40
CA LYS A 159 -19.04 4.73 11.96
C LYS A 159 -19.46 3.41 11.27
N GLY A 160 -18.47 2.59 10.89
CA GLY A 160 -18.68 1.34 10.17
C GLY A 160 -18.93 1.48 8.66
N GLU A 161 -19.02 2.68 8.12
CA GLU A 161 -19.04 2.96 6.68
C GLU A 161 -17.62 3.18 6.18
N ILE A 162 -17.40 2.93 4.88
CA ILE A 162 -16.11 3.06 4.22
C ILE A 162 -16.19 3.92 2.96
N ALA A 163 -15.09 4.60 2.66
CA ALA A 163 -14.92 5.35 1.41
C ALA A 163 -13.45 5.29 0.97
N LEU A 164 -13.19 5.28 -0.34
CA LEU A 164 -11.83 5.48 -0.86
C LEU A 164 -11.37 6.91 -0.56
N ALA A 165 -10.17 7.04 -0.01
CA ALA A 165 -9.56 8.34 0.24
C ALA A 165 -9.10 9.01 -1.08
N LEU A 166 -8.68 8.20 -2.03
CA LEU A 166 -8.06 8.64 -3.28
C LEU A 166 -8.72 7.88 -4.44
N PRO A 167 -9.99 8.22 -4.80
CA PRO A 167 -10.67 7.56 -5.90
C PRO A 167 -9.95 7.82 -7.22
N ASP A 168 -10.04 6.88 -8.14
CA ASP A 168 -9.59 7.07 -9.51
C ASP A 168 -10.51 8.06 -10.23
N ASP A 169 -9.92 8.83 -11.14
CA ASP A 169 -10.70 9.66 -12.04
C ASP A 169 -11.49 8.76 -13.00
N GLU A 170 -12.75 9.10 -13.31
CA GLU A 170 -13.66 8.29 -14.13
C GLU A 170 -13.12 8.00 -15.56
N GLU A 171 -12.09 8.72 -15.99
CA GLU A 171 -11.44 8.59 -17.30
C GLU A 171 -10.29 7.57 -17.35
N THR A 172 -9.93 6.93 -16.22
CA THR A 172 -8.85 5.94 -16.22
C THR A 172 -9.26 4.73 -17.04
N VAL A 173 -8.57 4.53 -18.16
CA VAL A 173 -8.80 3.41 -19.08
C VAL A 173 -8.65 2.10 -18.31
N ALA A 174 -9.72 1.33 -18.25
CA ALA A 174 -9.78 0.03 -17.60
C ALA A 174 -8.53 -0.82 -17.94
N ASN A 175 -7.84 -1.34 -16.91
CA ASN A 175 -6.69 -2.26 -16.95
C ASN A 175 -5.28 -1.65 -17.01
N THR A 176 -5.06 -0.37 -16.71
CA THR A 176 -3.69 0.16 -16.57
C THR A 176 -3.39 0.42 -15.09
N THR A 177 -2.57 -0.42 -14.47
CA THR A 177 -2.05 -0.19 -13.12
C THR A 177 -0.85 0.74 -13.18
N TYR A 178 -0.95 1.90 -12.54
CA TYR A 178 0.18 2.82 -12.40
C TYR A 178 1.21 2.28 -11.41
N SER A 179 2.48 2.66 -11.62
CA SER A 179 3.62 2.09 -10.90
C SER A 179 4.64 3.16 -10.51
N MET A 180 5.31 2.92 -9.38
CA MET A 180 6.45 3.75 -8.94
C MET A 180 7.59 3.81 -9.96
N CYS A 181 7.74 2.80 -10.83
CA CYS A 181 8.82 2.71 -11.83
C CYS A 181 8.49 3.38 -13.18
N GLN A 182 7.34 4.04 -13.32
CA GLN A 182 6.96 4.75 -14.54
C GLN A 182 7.56 6.14 -14.58
N GLU A 183 7.86 6.63 -15.78
CA GLU A 183 8.42 7.97 -15.99
C GLU A 183 7.47 9.09 -15.52
N ASP A 184 6.16 8.85 -15.64
CA ASP A 184 5.06 9.73 -15.24
C ASP A 184 4.51 9.43 -13.83
N ALA A 185 5.24 8.66 -13.01
CA ALA A 185 4.81 8.30 -11.66
C ALA A 185 4.45 9.52 -10.78
N TYR A 186 5.11 10.68 -11.01
CA TYR A 186 4.80 11.91 -10.30
C TYR A 186 3.37 12.39 -10.53
N GLU A 187 2.84 12.23 -11.73
CA GLU A 187 1.49 12.66 -12.11
C GLU A 187 0.42 11.73 -11.51
N HIS A 188 0.76 10.46 -11.32
CA HIS A 188 -0.15 9.43 -10.83
C HIS A 188 -0.04 9.12 -9.34
N LEU A 189 1.00 9.59 -8.66
CA LEU A 189 1.13 9.46 -7.20
C LEU A 189 0.19 10.46 -6.52
N LYS A 190 -0.97 9.99 -6.09
CA LYS A 190 -2.01 10.77 -5.42
C LYS A 190 -1.69 10.94 -3.94
N ILE A 191 -1.83 12.17 -3.43
CA ILE A 191 -1.68 12.47 -2.00
C ILE A 191 -2.79 13.40 -1.57
N GLU A 192 -3.46 13.04 -0.46
CA GLU A 192 -4.52 13.83 0.13
C GLU A 192 -4.36 13.91 1.65
N ILE A 193 -4.78 15.06 2.23
CA ILE A 193 -4.73 15.32 3.68
C ILE A 193 -6.14 15.55 4.19
N TYR A 194 -6.56 14.73 5.15
CA TYR A 194 -7.88 14.78 5.79
C TYR A 194 -7.79 15.25 7.24
N ASP A 195 -8.91 15.72 7.78
CA ASP A 195 -9.09 15.83 9.23
C ASP A 195 -9.48 14.44 9.77
N PHE A 196 -8.70 13.95 10.71
CA PHE A 196 -8.91 12.63 11.30
C PHE A 196 -9.95 12.63 12.43
N SER A 197 -10.41 13.82 12.88
CA SER A 197 -11.27 13.94 14.07
C SER A 197 -12.57 13.13 13.95
N ASP A 198 -13.17 13.12 12.76
CA ASP A 198 -14.45 12.44 12.48
C ASP A 198 -14.31 11.01 11.96
N LEU A 199 -13.07 10.52 11.75
CA LEU A 199 -12.81 9.16 11.29
C LEU A 199 -12.60 8.23 12.47
N ASP A 200 -13.00 6.98 12.33
CA ASP A 200 -12.71 5.90 13.26
C ASP A 200 -11.34 5.29 13.00
N GLY A 201 -10.91 5.26 11.73
CA GLY A 201 -9.65 4.69 11.30
C GLY A 201 -9.41 4.81 9.81
N VAL A 202 -8.31 4.19 9.38
CA VAL A 202 -7.89 4.07 7.98
C VAL A 202 -7.36 2.67 7.71
N VAL A 203 -7.63 2.14 6.53
CA VAL A 203 -7.09 0.88 6.02
C VAL A 203 -6.34 1.15 4.73
N VAL A 204 -5.18 0.54 4.56
CA VAL A 204 -4.44 0.47 3.29
C VAL A 204 -4.36 -0.98 2.84
N CYS A 205 -4.51 -1.25 1.54
CA CYS A 205 -4.46 -2.62 1.05
C CYS A 205 -4.06 -2.69 -0.42
N THR A 206 -3.58 -3.88 -0.83
CA THR A 206 -3.36 -4.24 -2.22
C THR A 206 -4.66 -4.75 -2.86
N ASP A 207 -4.70 -4.81 -4.17
CA ASP A 207 -5.87 -5.25 -4.94
C ASP A 207 -6.22 -6.72 -4.69
N GLY A 208 -5.23 -7.57 -4.42
CA GLY A 208 -5.41 -8.97 -4.02
C GLY A 208 -6.32 -9.15 -2.79
N LEU A 209 -6.42 -8.11 -1.93
CA LEU A 209 -7.38 -8.11 -0.83
C LEU A 209 -8.78 -7.62 -1.25
N ILE A 210 -8.88 -6.56 -2.08
CA ILE A 210 -10.17 -5.92 -2.42
C ILE A 210 -10.93 -6.72 -3.48
N ASN A 211 -10.26 -7.13 -4.55
CA ASN A 211 -10.87 -7.73 -5.75
C ASN A 211 -11.78 -8.93 -5.48
N PRO A 212 -11.45 -9.84 -4.52
CA PRO A 212 -12.30 -10.99 -4.20
C PRO A 212 -13.71 -10.64 -3.73
N TYR A 213 -13.94 -9.42 -3.23
CA TYR A 213 -15.21 -9.04 -2.63
C TYR A 213 -16.26 -8.49 -3.61
N GLN A 214 -15.91 -8.31 -4.88
CA GLN A 214 -16.80 -7.88 -5.98
C GLN A 214 -17.45 -6.48 -5.80
N SER A 215 -17.52 -5.93 -4.59
CA SER A 215 -18.02 -4.59 -4.30
C SER A 215 -17.48 -4.06 -2.99
N MET A 216 -17.40 -2.73 -2.87
CA MET A 216 -17.01 -2.06 -1.62
C MET A 216 -17.96 -2.38 -0.45
N GLY A 217 -19.25 -2.59 -0.72
CA GLY A 217 -20.21 -3.02 0.30
C GLY A 217 -19.90 -4.41 0.85
N ASN A 218 -19.60 -5.37 -0.01
CA ASN A 218 -19.17 -6.70 0.40
C ASN A 218 -17.84 -6.67 1.16
N PHE A 219 -16.89 -5.87 0.69
CA PHE A 219 -15.60 -5.68 1.37
C PHE A 219 -15.79 -5.07 2.76
N ARG A 220 -16.62 -4.04 2.90
CA ARG A 220 -17.00 -3.46 4.18
C ARG A 220 -17.55 -4.53 5.14
N ASP A 221 -18.58 -5.25 4.72
CA ASP A 221 -19.34 -6.14 5.62
C ASP A 221 -18.61 -7.45 5.93
N LYS A 222 -17.85 -8.00 4.96
CA LYS A 222 -17.16 -9.29 5.10
C LYS A 222 -15.70 -9.18 5.55
N PHE A 223 -15.06 -8.01 5.41
CA PHE A 223 -13.68 -7.80 5.82
C PHE A 223 -13.53 -6.67 6.85
N ILE A 224 -13.89 -5.42 6.47
CA ILE A 224 -13.60 -4.25 7.32
C ILE A 224 -14.29 -4.36 8.68
N LYS A 225 -15.60 -4.60 8.72
CA LYS A 225 -16.33 -4.72 9.99
C LYS A 225 -15.79 -5.86 10.88
N PRO A 226 -15.63 -7.10 10.37
CA PRO A 226 -15.04 -8.18 11.16
C PRO A 226 -13.63 -7.90 11.68
N ILE A 227 -12.75 -7.33 10.86
CA ILE A 227 -11.37 -7.05 11.29
C ILE A 227 -11.33 -5.95 12.36
N CYS A 228 -12.15 -4.89 12.21
CA CYS A 228 -12.27 -3.83 13.21
C CYS A 228 -12.73 -4.38 14.56
N LEU A 229 -13.72 -5.29 14.58
CA LEU A 229 -14.19 -5.94 15.79
C LEU A 229 -13.08 -6.78 16.45
N LYS A 230 -12.35 -7.60 15.67
CA LYS A 230 -11.23 -8.41 16.17
C LYS A 230 -10.10 -7.57 16.77
N ILE A 231 -9.76 -6.46 16.13
CA ILE A 231 -8.73 -5.53 16.62
C ILE A 231 -9.17 -4.91 17.96
N GLN A 232 -10.40 -4.44 18.07
CA GLN A 232 -10.92 -3.87 19.31
C GLN A 232 -11.00 -4.89 20.46
N ASP A 233 -11.27 -6.15 20.14
CA ASP A 233 -11.33 -7.25 21.10
C ASP A 233 -9.91 -7.81 21.44
N GLY A 234 -8.83 -7.31 20.82
CA GLY A 234 -7.46 -7.76 21.05
C GLY A 234 -7.15 -9.17 20.53
N LYS A 235 -7.91 -9.66 19.56
CA LYS A 235 -7.84 -11.04 19.04
C LYS A 235 -6.83 -11.20 17.91
N GLN A 236 -5.56 -10.98 18.20
CA GLN A 236 -4.47 -10.99 17.19
C GLN A 236 -4.37 -12.32 16.42
N ILE A 237 -4.47 -13.46 17.09
CA ILE A 237 -4.37 -14.79 16.46
C ILE A 237 -5.51 -15.00 15.45
N GLU A 238 -6.75 -14.63 15.81
CA GLU A 238 -7.89 -14.73 14.90
C GLU A 238 -7.77 -13.82 13.67
N ILE A 239 -7.02 -12.71 13.80
CA ILE A 239 -6.70 -11.82 12.66
C ILE A 239 -5.77 -12.53 11.69
N ASP A 240 -4.68 -13.11 12.19
CA ASP A 240 -3.70 -13.84 11.40
C ASP A 240 -4.36 -15.00 10.62
N GLU A 241 -5.14 -15.82 11.28
CA GLU A 241 -5.88 -16.93 10.66
C GLU A 241 -6.87 -16.44 9.59
N PHE A 242 -7.56 -15.35 9.87
CA PHE A 242 -8.52 -14.76 8.93
C PHE A 242 -7.83 -14.30 7.65
N ILE A 243 -6.68 -13.61 7.74
CA ILE A 243 -5.93 -13.13 6.58
C ILE A 243 -5.37 -14.29 5.74
N VAL A 244 -4.81 -15.30 6.37
CA VAL A 244 -4.37 -16.52 5.68
C VAL A 244 -5.54 -17.15 4.92
N SER A 245 -6.72 -17.22 5.53
CA SER A 245 -7.92 -17.78 4.88
C SER A 245 -8.39 -16.94 3.68
N VAL A 246 -8.18 -15.62 3.69
CA VAL A 246 -8.48 -14.74 2.53
C VAL A 246 -7.54 -15.06 1.39
N GLY A 247 -6.23 -15.14 1.63
CA GLY A 247 -5.23 -15.46 0.59
C GLY A 247 -5.41 -16.86 -0.01
N GLU A 248 -5.79 -17.84 0.82
CA GLU A 248 -5.92 -19.24 0.37
C GLU A 248 -7.28 -19.58 -0.24
N LYS A 249 -8.39 -19.07 0.30
CA LYS A 249 -9.74 -19.54 0.00
C LYS A 249 -10.64 -18.53 -0.69
N ILE A 250 -10.48 -17.26 -0.40
CA ILE A 250 -11.35 -16.18 -0.89
C ILE A 250 -10.67 -15.42 -2.02
N GLY A 251 -9.33 -15.34 -2.01
CA GLY A 251 -8.53 -14.58 -2.95
C GLY A 251 -8.50 -15.19 -4.36
N ILE A 252 -8.12 -14.37 -5.32
CA ILE A 252 -7.84 -14.77 -6.71
C ILE A 252 -6.53 -15.58 -6.83
N GLY A 253 -5.90 -15.92 -5.70
CA GLY A 253 -4.64 -16.65 -5.62
C GLY A 253 -3.42 -15.76 -5.63
N ASP A 254 -3.59 -14.45 -5.61
CA ASP A 254 -2.53 -13.45 -5.53
C ASP A 254 -2.11 -13.16 -4.09
N ASP A 255 -0.98 -12.46 -3.92
CA ASP A 255 -0.54 -12.00 -2.61
C ASP A 255 -1.60 -11.06 -2.00
N VAL A 256 -1.70 -11.07 -0.68
CA VAL A 256 -2.71 -10.28 0.06
C VAL A 256 -2.01 -9.46 1.12
N THR A 257 -2.15 -8.15 1.02
CA THR A 257 -1.50 -7.22 1.95
C THR A 257 -2.45 -6.14 2.42
N PHE A 258 -2.40 -5.83 3.72
CA PHE A 258 -3.13 -4.71 4.28
C PHE A 258 -2.43 -4.13 5.52
N GLY A 259 -2.78 -2.89 5.82
CA GLY A 259 -2.51 -2.22 7.09
C GLY A 259 -3.78 -1.53 7.59
N ILE A 260 -3.95 -1.50 8.90
CA ILE A 260 -5.07 -0.81 9.56
C ILE A 260 -4.56 0.00 10.75
N ALA A 261 -5.09 1.21 10.91
CA ALA A 261 -4.88 2.06 12.07
C ALA A 261 -6.22 2.64 12.51
N MET A 262 -6.62 2.40 13.77
CA MET A 262 -7.93 2.76 14.31
C MET A 262 -7.84 3.41 15.67
N LYS A 263 -8.77 4.32 15.97
CA LYS A 263 -8.98 4.83 17.32
C LYS A 263 -9.42 3.69 18.26
N THR A 264 -8.86 3.65 19.47
CA THR A 264 -9.35 2.75 20.52
C THR A 264 -10.63 3.28 21.15
N GLY A 265 -11.50 2.37 21.62
CA GLY A 265 -12.70 2.73 22.36
C GLY A 265 -13.82 3.37 21.52
N ILE A 266 -13.79 3.18 20.18
CA ILE A 266 -14.90 3.60 19.31
C ILE A 266 -16.17 2.78 19.60
N SER A 267 -17.34 3.36 19.35
CA SER A 267 -18.60 2.63 19.48
C SER A 267 -18.74 1.57 18.39
N LEU A 268 -18.75 0.30 18.78
CA LEU A 268 -18.89 -0.82 17.83
C LEU A 268 -20.33 -1.12 17.39
N ARG A 269 -21.33 -0.32 17.82
CA ARG A 269 -22.73 -0.56 17.45
C ARG A 269 -22.98 -0.55 15.94
N SER A 270 -22.33 0.34 15.21
CA SER A 270 -22.43 0.45 13.74
C SER A 270 -21.68 -0.67 13.01
N TYR A 271 -20.73 -1.35 13.66
CA TYR A 271 -19.97 -2.45 13.08
C TYR A 271 -20.66 -3.81 13.23
N ARG A 272 -21.67 -3.91 14.10
CA ARG A 272 -22.43 -5.15 14.38
C ARG A 272 -23.74 -5.24 13.59
N LYS A 273 -24.11 -4.18 12.92
CA LYS A 273 -25.27 -4.14 12.00
C LYS A 273 -24.82 -4.41 10.56
#